data_09cb48826e8bf73e8c9a89e40e9a1f63
#
_entry.id   09cb48826e8bf73e8c9a89e40e9a1f63
#
_cell.length_a   1.000
_cell.length_b   1.000
_cell.length_c   1.000
_cell.angle_alpha   90.00
_cell.angle_beta   90.00
_cell.angle_gamma   90.00
#
_symmetry.space_group_name_H-M   'P 1'
#
loop_
_entity.id
_entity.type
_entity.pdbx_description
1 polymer ?
#
loop_
_entity_poly.entity_id
_entity_poly.type
_entity_poly.pdbx_seq_one_letter_code
_entity_poly.pdbx_strand_id
1 'polypeptide(L)'
;MTFLPPIRIRGISPLLRCLTGLMLAATATHASVLNTNGTALLRAFGSGLDGTGIIVAQPEASSDTNTLNFQVDPADGNVAQPVSRFVFTSALGTDTNHPNTVGVTSTHASQVASYFFGRTFGVATNVARVDNYDAVHFVETFVAPTNPPSIGAPIVNQSFIFGSLSVPEQQAVDRSYDFVAARDNVLFVSGAGNGGIVSAAATCYNGIGVAAFGGSSSVGPTADNGRCKPDLTAPAPFTSFSTPQVAGAAALLLQAGLRGDGGPDTNAATDIRTLKALLLNGAVKPANWTNSTTIPLDLRHGAGVLNVFNSWRQLAGGRHGASEETTVPPLDPHPPGTSSTNIPAWSGWDFASLSSSTNADTIRHYYFDLTNDFAGATFTLTATLVWNRQTNQTAINDLDLYLYDATTSNLVAESISAPNNVEHLHVRELPPGRYDLQVLKYGGPPEYGNVTDSETYALAWEFFTMPLALASTETNVTLRWPAYPDGFGLQATTNLAAPTSWAPVTNAPVLSAGTNIVVLPLTNGPQFFRLRRPVF
;
A
#
# COMPACT_ATOMS: atom_id res chain seq x y z
N MET A 1 -6.71 30.32 15.60
CA MET A 1 -7.53 29.23 16.16
C MET A 1 -8.73 29.05 15.25
N THR A 2 -8.68 28.13 14.33
CA THR A 2 -9.82 27.78 13.48
C THR A 2 -10.43 26.52 14.06
N PHE A 3 -11.56 26.67 14.75
CA PHE A 3 -12.38 25.55 15.19
C PHE A 3 -12.85 24.79 13.94
N LEU A 4 -12.68 23.46 13.92
CA LEU A 4 -13.36 22.62 12.96
C LEU A 4 -14.87 22.83 13.11
N PRO A 5 -15.65 22.97 12.02
CA PRO A 5 -17.10 23.01 12.11
C PRO A 5 -17.62 21.71 12.70
N PRO A 6 -18.87 21.66 13.21
CA PRO A 6 -19.44 20.45 13.78
C PRO A 6 -19.34 19.31 12.75
N ILE A 7 -18.59 18.27 13.11
CA ILE A 7 -18.22 17.18 12.24
C ILE A 7 -19.46 16.34 11.99
N ARG A 8 -19.94 16.30 10.72
CA ARG A 8 -20.98 15.37 10.30
C ARG A 8 -20.31 14.14 9.66
N ILE A 9 -20.14 13.10 10.45
CA ILE A 9 -19.74 11.79 9.93
C ILE A 9 -21.00 11.11 9.41
N ARG A 10 -21.01 10.73 8.12
CA ARG A 10 -22.10 9.95 7.53
C ARG A 10 -21.76 8.47 7.59
N GLY A 11 -22.55 7.70 8.32
CA GLY A 11 -22.69 6.26 8.10
C GLY A 11 -23.33 6.01 6.72
N ILE A 12 -23.11 4.84 6.16
CA ILE A 12 -23.52 4.43 4.82
C ILE A 12 -25.06 4.53 4.67
N SER A 13 -25.49 5.09 3.53
CA SER A 13 -26.88 5.14 3.06
C SER A 13 -27.58 3.77 3.11
N PRO A 14 -28.92 3.69 3.36
CA PRO A 14 -29.68 2.46 3.57
C PRO A 14 -29.93 1.60 2.32
N LEU A 15 -29.02 1.58 1.34
CA LEU A 15 -29.12 0.71 0.15
C LEU A 15 -28.75 -0.77 0.40
N LEU A 16 -28.54 -1.17 1.66
CA LEU A 16 -28.19 -2.55 2.04
C LEU A 16 -29.41 -3.43 2.36
N ARG A 17 -30.57 -3.23 1.74
CA ARG A 17 -31.75 -4.10 1.91
C ARG A 17 -31.90 -5.14 0.80
N CYS A 18 -30.84 -5.82 0.39
CA CYS A 18 -30.98 -6.98 -0.53
C CYS A 18 -29.79 -7.94 -0.44
N LEU A 19 -29.62 -8.67 0.68
CA LEU A 19 -28.64 -9.76 0.74
C LEU A 19 -29.03 -10.84 1.77
N THR A 20 -30.23 -11.41 1.63
CA THR A 20 -30.60 -12.63 2.39
C THR A 20 -30.51 -13.92 1.56
N GLY A 21 -29.80 -13.92 0.45
CA GLY A 21 -29.77 -15.04 -0.50
C GLY A 21 -28.40 -15.58 -0.92
N LEU A 22 -27.28 -15.28 -0.23
CA LEU A 22 -25.94 -15.58 -0.79
C LEU A 22 -24.95 -16.26 0.18
N MET A 23 -25.39 -17.17 1.06
CA MET A 23 -24.45 -17.83 1.99
C MET A 23 -23.58 -18.95 1.37
N LEU A 24 -23.88 -19.49 0.20
CA LEU A 24 -23.04 -20.53 -0.46
C LEU A 24 -22.00 -19.96 -1.45
N ALA A 25 -22.14 -18.71 -1.89
CA ALA A 25 -21.15 -18.04 -2.74
C ALA A 25 -20.00 -17.37 -1.92
N ALA A 26 -20.18 -17.21 -0.62
CA ALA A 26 -19.28 -16.44 0.24
C ALA A 26 -17.88 -17.09 0.42
N THR A 27 -17.79 -18.40 0.55
CA THR A 27 -16.50 -19.08 0.82
C THR A 27 -15.54 -19.06 -0.37
N ALA A 28 -16.05 -19.19 -1.60
CA ALA A 28 -15.24 -19.11 -2.81
C ALA A 28 -14.72 -17.67 -3.07
N THR A 29 -15.50 -16.65 -2.71
CA THR A 29 -15.12 -15.24 -2.86
C THR A 29 -14.05 -14.81 -1.86
N HIS A 30 -14.09 -15.31 -0.63
CA HIS A 30 -13.10 -14.96 0.40
C HIS A 30 -11.72 -15.59 0.17
N ALA A 31 -11.66 -16.84 -0.29
CA ALA A 31 -10.39 -17.45 -0.71
C ALA A 31 -9.77 -16.66 -1.88
N SER A 32 -10.58 -16.16 -2.82
CA SER A 32 -10.14 -15.28 -3.90
C SER A 32 -9.55 -13.97 -3.38
N VAL A 33 -10.15 -13.35 -2.35
CA VAL A 33 -9.65 -12.10 -1.75
C VAL A 33 -8.25 -12.28 -1.16
N LEU A 34 -8.05 -13.32 -0.33
CA LEU A 34 -6.74 -13.59 0.29
C LEU A 34 -5.66 -13.99 -0.73
N ASN A 35 -6.05 -14.64 -1.83
CA ASN A 35 -5.14 -14.92 -2.93
C ASN A 35 -4.74 -13.64 -3.67
N THR A 36 -5.70 -12.77 -3.97
CA THR A 36 -5.46 -11.53 -4.72
C THR A 36 -4.61 -10.54 -3.94
N ASN A 37 -4.85 -10.38 -2.63
CA ASN A 37 -4.09 -9.45 -1.79
C ASN A 37 -2.75 -10.02 -1.28
N GLY A 38 -2.37 -11.23 -1.71
CA GLY A 38 -1.09 -11.88 -1.37
C GLY A 38 -1.04 -12.53 0.02
N THR A 39 -2.10 -12.45 0.83
CA THR A 39 -2.10 -13.01 2.20
C THR A 39 -1.99 -14.54 2.19
N ALA A 40 -2.67 -15.21 1.27
CA ALA A 40 -2.62 -16.67 1.18
C ALA A 40 -1.20 -17.16 0.84
N LEU A 41 -0.52 -16.47 -0.09
CA LEU A 41 0.87 -16.78 -0.44
C LEU A 41 1.83 -16.51 0.71
N LEU A 42 1.67 -15.39 1.42
CA LEU A 42 2.47 -15.06 2.59
C LEU A 42 2.37 -16.12 3.69
N ARG A 43 1.16 -16.63 3.93
CA ARG A 43 0.93 -17.74 4.88
C ARG A 43 1.52 -19.05 4.38
N ALA A 44 1.32 -19.40 3.10
CA ALA A 44 1.86 -20.60 2.49
C ALA A 44 3.39 -20.62 2.47
N PHE A 45 4.03 -19.46 2.39
CA PHE A 45 5.49 -19.31 2.50
C PHE A 45 6.03 -19.58 3.91
N GLY A 46 5.17 -19.70 4.91
CA GLY A 46 5.56 -20.00 6.29
C GLY A 46 6.16 -18.80 7.02
N SER A 47 5.81 -17.57 6.64
CA SER A 47 6.33 -16.35 7.25
C SER A 47 6.04 -16.21 8.75
N GLY A 48 4.99 -16.87 9.26
CA GLY A 48 4.52 -16.73 10.65
C GLY A 48 3.93 -15.35 10.96
N LEU A 49 3.59 -14.56 9.94
CA LEU A 49 2.97 -13.25 10.08
C LEU A 49 1.45 -13.38 10.10
N ASP A 50 0.85 -12.97 11.21
CA ASP A 50 -0.58 -13.04 11.47
C ASP A 50 -1.13 -11.86 12.32
N GLY A 51 -0.28 -10.88 12.62
CA GLY A 51 -0.56 -9.72 13.46
C GLY A 51 -0.24 -9.91 14.95
N THR A 52 0.36 -11.05 15.33
CA THR A 52 0.76 -11.31 16.73
C THR A 52 1.57 -10.16 17.31
N GLY A 53 1.18 -9.69 18.50
CA GLY A 53 1.83 -8.60 19.23
C GLY A 53 1.37 -7.20 18.80
N ILE A 54 0.60 -7.05 17.72
CA ILE A 54 0.18 -5.75 17.20
C ILE A 54 -1.15 -5.32 17.80
N ILE A 55 -1.21 -4.09 18.30
CA ILE A 55 -2.44 -3.40 18.70
C ILE A 55 -2.98 -2.66 17.49
N VAL A 56 -4.29 -2.74 17.25
CA VAL A 56 -4.95 -2.04 16.15
C VAL A 56 -6.16 -1.25 16.67
N ALA A 57 -6.53 -0.19 15.96
CA ALA A 57 -7.76 0.53 16.24
C ALA A 57 -8.74 0.41 15.08
N GLN A 58 -10.03 0.32 15.44
CA GLN A 58 -11.14 0.35 14.49
C GLN A 58 -12.20 1.34 14.99
N PRO A 59 -12.05 2.64 14.72
CA PRO A 59 -13.16 3.58 14.84
C PRO A 59 -14.23 3.26 13.80
N GLU A 60 -15.49 3.27 14.23
CA GLU A 60 -16.64 2.94 13.39
C GLU A 60 -17.72 4.01 13.51
N ALA A 61 -18.24 4.46 12.37
CA ALA A 61 -19.31 5.44 12.33
C ALA A 61 -20.66 4.81 12.65
N SER A 62 -21.31 5.27 13.70
CA SER A 62 -22.66 4.86 14.04
C SER A 62 -23.65 5.24 12.94
N SER A 63 -24.48 4.29 12.53
CA SER A 63 -25.58 4.55 11.59
C SER A 63 -26.73 5.31 12.24
N ASP A 64 -26.80 5.28 13.57
CA ASP A 64 -27.76 5.97 14.41
C ASP A 64 -27.02 6.59 15.60
N THR A 65 -26.99 7.93 15.64
CA THR A 65 -26.32 8.69 16.69
C THR A 65 -26.97 8.54 18.07
N ASN A 66 -28.23 8.09 18.14
CA ASN A 66 -28.92 7.89 19.40
C ASN A 66 -28.58 6.57 20.07
N THR A 67 -28.16 5.57 19.28
CA THR A 67 -27.89 4.21 19.79
C THR A 67 -26.41 3.87 19.85
N LEU A 68 -25.51 4.71 19.31
CA LEU A 68 -24.04 4.49 19.26
C LEU A 68 -23.71 3.07 18.78
N ASN A 69 -24.22 2.66 17.63
CA ASN A 69 -24.02 1.33 17.08
C ASN A 69 -22.68 1.26 16.33
N PHE A 70 -21.58 1.12 17.05
CA PHE A 70 -20.21 1.10 16.52
C PHE A 70 -19.46 -0.20 16.86
N GLN A 71 -20.00 -1.02 17.76
CA GLN A 71 -19.24 -2.13 18.32
C GLN A 71 -19.15 -3.31 17.36
N VAL A 72 -17.96 -3.89 17.27
CA VAL A 72 -17.72 -5.20 16.68
C VAL A 72 -18.32 -6.25 17.60
N ASP A 73 -19.04 -7.24 17.06
CA ASP A 73 -19.41 -8.44 17.79
C ASP A 73 -18.25 -9.46 17.77
N PRO A 74 -17.56 -9.69 18.89
CA PRO A 74 -16.47 -10.67 18.94
C PRO A 74 -16.93 -12.10 18.63
N ALA A 75 -18.21 -12.41 18.89
CA ALA A 75 -18.80 -13.73 18.68
C ALA A 75 -19.37 -13.95 17.28
N ASP A 76 -19.41 -12.90 16.41
CA ASP A 76 -19.77 -13.07 15.01
C ASP A 76 -18.94 -14.19 14.38
N GLY A 77 -19.58 -15.08 13.60
CA GLY A 77 -18.95 -16.28 13.07
C GLY A 77 -17.74 -16.03 12.15
N ASN A 78 -17.65 -14.85 11.54
CA ASN A 78 -16.51 -14.45 10.70
C ASN A 78 -15.44 -13.71 11.49
N VAL A 79 -15.81 -13.00 12.56
CA VAL A 79 -14.88 -12.35 13.50
C VAL A 79 -14.25 -13.41 14.40
N ALA A 80 -15.05 -14.16 15.17
CA ALA A 80 -14.67 -15.29 16.00
C ALA A 80 -13.42 -15.03 16.87
N GLN A 81 -13.35 -13.86 17.51
CA GLN A 81 -12.23 -13.43 18.34
C GLN A 81 -12.63 -13.45 19.82
N PRO A 82 -11.71 -13.73 20.75
CA PRO A 82 -11.98 -13.62 22.18
C PRO A 82 -12.36 -12.19 22.56
N VAL A 83 -13.42 -12.01 23.37
CA VAL A 83 -13.84 -10.69 23.85
C VAL A 83 -12.72 -9.96 24.60
N SER A 84 -11.83 -10.69 25.27
CA SER A 84 -10.68 -10.13 26.00
C SER A 84 -9.66 -9.38 25.12
N ARG A 85 -9.79 -9.46 23.79
CA ARG A 85 -8.99 -8.66 22.86
C ARG A 85 -9.56 -7.28 22.61
N PHE A 86 -10.79 -7.00 23.01
CA PHE A 86 -11.48 -5.77 22.67
C PHE A 86 -11.50 -4.77 23.83
N VAL A 87 -11.35 -3.51 23.46
CA VAL A 87 -11.62 -2.35 24.30
C VAL A 87 -12.60 -1.47 23.53
N PHE A 88 -13.80 -1.32 24.03
CA PHE A 88 -14.87 -0.52 23.42
C PHE A 88 -14.91 0.85 24.07
N THR A 89 -14.85 1.92 23.29
CA THR A 89 -14.79 3.29 23.80
C THR A 89 -15.70 4.24 23.02
N SER A 90 -16.49 5.02 23.74
CA SER A 90 -17.32 6.10 23.20
C SER A 90 -17.39 7.28 24.16
N ALA A 91 -18.21 8.27 23.88
CA ALA A 91 -18.50 9.38 24.81
C ALA A 91 -19.14 8.91 26.13
N LEU A 92 -19.68 7.68 26.19
CA LEU A 92 -20.26 7.08 27.42
C LEU A 92 -19.22 6.40 28.31
N GLY A 93 -17.97 6.29 27.87
CA GLY A 93 -16.87 5.67 28.61
C GLY A 93 -16.20 4.52 27.87
N THR A 94 -15.51 3.65 28.62
CA THR A 94 -14.76 2.51 28.11
C THR A 94 -15.18 1.23 28.82
N ASP A 95 -15.32 0.13 28.06
CA ASP A 95 -15.64 -1.22 28.59
C ASP A 95 -14.85 -2.29 27.82
N THR A 96 -14.59 -3.42 28.45
CA THR A 96 -13.90 -4.59 27.87
C THR A 96 -14.83 -5.82 27.75
N ASN A 97 -16.07 -5.70 28.17
CA ASN A 97 -17.08 -6.73 28.01
C ASN A 97 -17.88 -6.53 26.71
N HIS A 98 -18.58 -7.57 26.27
CA HIS A 98 -19.54 -7.49 25.18
C HIS A 98 -20.67 -8.52 25.43
N PRO A 99 -21.95 -8.11 25.39
CA PRO A 99 -22.42 -6.73 25.23
C PRO A 99 -22.10 -5.85 26.44
N ASN A 100 -22.17 -4.53 26.28
CA ASN A 100 -21.88 -3.54 27.33
C ASN A 100 -22.80 -2.31 27.20
N THR A 101 -22.53 -1.27 28.01
CA THR A 101 -23.38 -0.06 28.09
C THR A 101 -22.77 1.16 27.36
N VAL A 102 -21.56 1.05 26.80
CA VAL A 102 -20.91 2.19 26.09
C VAL A 102 -21.28 2.28 24.61
N GLY A 103 -22.02 1.28 24.10
CA GLY A 103 -22.53 1.25 22.74
C GLY A 103 -23.28 -0.04 22.45
N VAL A 104 -23.65 -0.24 21.20
CA VAL A 104 -24.30 -1.47 20.74
C VAL A 104 -23.61 -2.00 19.47
N THR A 105 -23.84 -3.28 19.20
CA THR A 105 -23.28 -3.99 18.04
C THR A 105 -23.67 -3.32 16.71
N SER A 106 -22.70 -3.17 15.83
CA SER A 106 -22.86 -2.78 14.45
C SER A 106 -22.55 -3.97 13.51
N THR A 107 -23.49 -4.30 12.67
CA THR A 107 -23.25 -5.30 11.60
C THR A 107 -22.13 -4.86 10.67
N HIS A 108 -22.06 -3.56 10.36
CA HIS A 108 -21.00 -2.99 9.51
C HIS A 108 -19.62 -3.12 10.19
N ALA A 109 -19.52 -2.76 11.49
CA ALA A 109 -18.27 -2.92 12.24
C ALA A 109 -17.78 -4.38 12.26
N SER A 110 -18.69 -5.34 12.45
CA SER A 110 -18.37 -6.78 12.45
C SER A 110 -17.94 -7.26 11.04
N GLN A 111 -18.56 -6.77 9.97
CA GLN A 111 -18.15 -7.05 8.61
C GLN A 111 -16.75 -6.48 8.32
N VAL A 112 -16.45 -5.24 8.69
CA VAL A 112 -15.12 -4.63 8.58
C VAL A 112 -14.08 -5.45 9.34
N ALA A 113 -14.37 -5.78 10.60
CA ALA A 113 -13.52 -6.63 11.46
C ALA A 113 -13.20 -7.98 10.83
N SER A 114 -14.16 -8.59 10.12
CA SER A 114 -13.99 -9.88 9.47
C SER A 114 -12.91 -9.86 8.37
N TYR A 115 -12.72 -8.76 7.65
CA TYR A 115 -11.65 -8.56 6.67
C TYR A 115 -10.32 -8.13 7.32
N PHE A 116 -10.38 -7.48 8.47
CA PHE A 116 -9.19 -6.98 9.17
C PHE A 116 -8.51 -8.10 9.95
N PHE A 117 -9.16 -8.53 11.03
CA PHE A 117 -8.61 -9.48 12.01
C PHE A 117 -9.52 -10.69 12.26
N GLY A 118 -10.60 -10.86 11.51
CA GLY A 118 -11.48 -12.01 11.64
C GLY A 118 -10.75 -13.32 11.39
N ARG A 119 -11.03 -14.37 12.19
CA ARG A 119 -10.31 -15.65 12.12
C ARG A 119 -10.49 -16.39 10.81
N THR A 120 -11.62 -16.20 10.13
CA THR A 120 -11.97 -16.98 8.95
C THR A 120 -11.21 -16.48 7.71
N PHE A 121 -11.18 -15.16 7.49
CA PHE A 121 -10.61 -14.57 6.29
C PHE A 121 -9.97 -13.18 6.49
N GLY A 122 -9.78 -12.76 7.73
CA GLY A 122 -9.04 -11.54 8.05
C GLY A 122 -7.57 -11.64 7.63
N VAL A 123 -6.96 -10.53 7.35
CA VAL A 123 -5.55 -10.45 6.97
C VAL A 123 -4.65 -10.63 8.18
N ALA A 124 -4.92 -9.95 9.30
CA ALA A 124 -4.14 -9.98 10.55
C ALA A 124 -4.91 -10.70 11.67
N THR A 125 -5.07 -12.02 11.56
CA THR A 125 -6.01 -12.82 12.37
C THR A 125 -5.65 -12.99 13.84
N ASN A 126 -4.45 -12.56 14.27
CA ASN A 126 -3.97 -12.77 15.63
C ASN A 126 -3.46 -11.48 16.30
N VAL A 127 -4.08 -10.33 15.97
CA VAL A 127 -3.76 -9.06 16.63
C VAL A 127 -3.90 -9.18 18.16
N ALA A 128 -3.02 -8.49 18.88
CA ALA A 128 -2.98 -8.58 20.35
C ALA A 128 -4.17 -7.92 21.01
N ARG A 129 -4.60 -6.76 20.50
CA ARG A 129 -5.73 -5.98 21.01
C ARG A 129 -6.38 -5.18 19.89
N VAL A 130 -7.69 -4.99 20.01
CA VAL A 130 -8.52 -4.15 19.14
C VAL A 130 -9.12 -3.03 19.99
N ASP A 131 -8.70 -1.80 19.74
CA ASP A 131 -9.32 -0.61 20.32
C ASP A 131 -10.46 -0.17 19.38
N ASN A 132 -11.70 -0.53 19.74
CA ASN A 132 -12.90 -0.26 18.95
C ASN A 132 -13.60 0.99 19.49
N TYR A 133 -13.63 2.04 18.67
CA TYR A 133 -14.15 3.35 19.05
C TYR A 133 -15.44 3.71 18.31
N ASP A 134 -16.30 4.50 18.96
CA ASP A 134 -17.22 5.35 18.21
C ASP A 134 -16.41 6.39 17.43
N ALA A 135 -16.68 6.54 16.13
CA ALA A 135 -15.86 7.37 15.25
C ALA A 135 -15.94 8.86 15.59
N VAL A 136 -17.10 9.35 16.04
CA VAL A 136 -17.23 10.77 16.43
C VAL A 136 -16.37 11.03 17.65
N HIS A 137 -16.50 10.19 18.68
CA HIS A 137 -15.68 10.29 19.88
C HIS A 137 -14.17 10.17 19.58
N PHE A 138 -13.79 9.24 18.71
CA PHE A 138 -12.39 9.09 18.27
C PHE A 138 -11.84 10.34 17.64
N VAL A 139 -12.55 10.92 16.67
CA VAL A 139 -12.10 12.12 15.95
C VAL A 139 -12.05 13.33 16.89
N GLU A 140 -13.08 13.53 17.71
CA GLU A 140 -13.14 14.66 18.66
C GLU A 140 -12.10 14.56 19.78
N THR A 141 -11.65 13.36 20.11
CA THR A 141 -10.66 13.14 21.19
C THR A 141 -9.23 13.11 20.66
N PHE A 142 -8.97 12.36 19.59
CA PHE A 142 -7.61 12.03 19.17
C PHE A 142 -7.13 12.76 17.90
N VAL A 143 -8.03 13.43 17.16
CA VAL A 143 -7.65 14.04 15.88
C VAL A 143 -7.93 15.55 15.85
N ALA A 144 -9.12 15.98 16.29
CA ALA A 144 -9.57 17.36 16.16
C ALA A 144 -8.92 18.35 17.15
N PRO A 145 -8.56 17.98 18.39
CA PRO A 145 -7.97 18.92 19.33
C PRO A 145 -6.61 19.45 18.86
N THR A 146 -6.26 20.66 19.27
CA THR A 146 -4.94 21.27 18.96
C THR A 146 -3.78 20.49 19.59
N ASN A 147 -4.02 19.85 20.73
CA ASN A 147 -3.05 19.00 21.41
C ASN A 147 -3.74 17.69 21.82
N PRO A 148 -4.02 16.80 20.87
CA PRO A 148 -4.72 15.56 21.17
C PRO A 148 -3.83 14.58 21.95
N PRO A 149 -4.42 13.70 22.79
CA PRO A 149 -3.67 12.60 23.39
C PRO A 149 -3.11 11.66 22.31
N SER A 150 -2.05 10.94 22.65
CA SER A 150 -1.46 9.96 21.74
C SER A 150 -2.37 8.75 21.54
N ILE A 151 -2.39 8.22 20.32
CA ILE A 151 -3.09 6.98 19.98
C ILE A 151 -2.20 5.79 20.31
N GLY A 152 -2.69 4.86 21.13
CA GLY A 152 -1.93 3.68 21.53
C GLY A 152 -1.83 2.57 20.46
N ALA A 153 -2.63 2.65 19.40
CA ALA A 153 -2.63 1.70 18.30
C ALA A 153 -1.87 2.27 17.10
N PRO A 154 -0.78 1.64 16.65
CA PRO A 154 0.01 2.13 15.52
C PRO A 154 -0.70 2.02 14.16
N ILE A 155 -1.72 1.19 14.03
CA ILE A 155 -2.53 1.02 12.82
C ILE A 155 -3.98 1.32 13.14
N VAL A 156 -4.58 2.25 12.41
CA VAL A 156 -5.98 2.67 12.57
C VAL A 156 -6.74 2.44 11.26
N ASN A 157 -7.74 1.56 11.30
CA ASN A 157 -8.65 1.33 10.18
C ASN A 157 -9.88 2.24 10.26
N GLN A 158 -10.15 3.01 9.22
CA GLN A 158 -11.30 3.91 9.13
C GLN A 158 -12.17 3.58 7.91
N SER A 159 -13.20 2.77 8.12
CA SER A 159 -14.17 2.38 7.09
C SER A 159 -15.38 3.33 7.04
N PHE A 160 -15.14 4.61 7.26
CA PHE A 160 -16.11 5.69 7.15
C PHE A 160 -15.52 6.89 6.41
N ILE A 161 -16.36 7.83 6.00
CA ILE A 161 -15.96 9.08 5.37
C ILE A 161 -16.55 10.26 6.12
N PHE A 162 -15.89 11.40 6.03
CA PHE A 162 -16.52 12.67 6.39
C PHE A 162 -17.59 13.02 5.36
N GLY A 163 -18.64 13.68 5.79
CA GLY A 163 -19.70 14.16 4.89
C GLY A 163 -19.16 15.17 3.87
N SER A 164 -20.04 15.77 3.08
CA SER A 164 -19.62 16.79 2.11
C SER A 164 -18.91 17.94 2.82
N LEU A 165 -17.61 18.06 2.60
CA LEU A 165 -16.76 19.13 3.10
C LEU A 165 -16.45 20.10 1.98
N SER A 166 -16.35 21.40 2.30
CA SER A 166 -15.70 22.36 1.43
C SER A 166 -14.19 22.10 1.39
N VAL A 167 -13.50 22.62 0.38
CA VAL A 167 -12.03 22.47 0.26
C VAL A 167 -11.28 22.93 1.51
N PRO A 168 -11.58 24.09 2.13
CA PRO A 168 -10.92 24.49 3.38
C PRO A 168 -11.17 23.53 4.55
N GLU A 169 -12.38 22.97 4.67
CA GLU A 169 -12.71 21.98 5.70
C GLU A 169 -11.96 20.67 5.48
N GLN A 170 -11.90 20.17 4.25
CA GLN A 170 -11.09 19.01 3.90
C GLN A 170 -9.63 19.23 4.27
N GLN A 171 -9.03 20.35 3.88
CA GLN A 171 -7.66 20.68 4.21
C GLN A 171 -7.41 20.79 5.72
N ALA A 172 -8.40 21.24 6.50
CA ALA A 172 -8.30 21.28 7.95
C ALA A 172 -8.29 19.88 8.56
N VAL A 173 -9.18 19.01 8.08
CA VAL A 173 -9.21 17.59 8.48
C VAL A 173 -7.88 16.92 8.12
N ASP A 174 -7.41 17.06 6.87
CA ASP A 174 -6.15 16.47 6.41
C ASP A 174 -4.96 16.90 7.27
N ARG A 175 -4.88 18.19 7.65
CA ARG A 175 -3.81 18.68 8.54
C ARG A 175 -3.86 18.05 9.92
N SER A 176 -5.04 17.86 10.50
CA SER A 176 -5.19 17.23 11.81
C SER A 176 -4.74 15.75 11.79
N TYR A 177 -5.14 15.01 10.76
CA TYR A 177 -4.70 13.62 10.57
C TYR A 177 -3.20 13.52 10.34
N ASP A 178 -2.64 14.37 9.47
CA ASP A 178 -1.21 14.36 9.18
C ASP A 178 -0.36 14.73 10.40
N PHE A 179 -0.85 15.68 11.22
CA PHE A 179 -0.20 16.05 12.47
C PHE A 179 -0.09 14.86 13.43
N VAL A 180 -1.21 14.15 13.67
CA VAL A 180 -1.24 12.99 14.57
C VAL A 180 -0.41 11.85 14.00
N ALA A 181 -0.54 11.56 12.71
CA ALA A 181 0.21 10.51 12.03
C ALA A 181 1.73 10.72 12.16
N ALA A 182 2.21 11.95 11.89
CA ALA A 182 3.63 12.27 11.95
C ALA A 182 4.17 12.34 13.40
N ARG A 183 3.36 12.84 14.35
CA ARG A 183 3.76 12.96 15.75
C ARG A 183 3.88 11.60 16.45
N ASP A 184 2.89 10.74 16.21
CA ASP A 184 2.73 9.49 16.98
C ASP A 184 3.21 8.25 16.20
N ASN A 185 3.66 8.41 14.96
CA ASN A 185 3.98 7.31 14.05
C ASN A 185 2.79 6.35 13.88
N VAL A 186 1.60 6.89 13.67
CA VAL A 186 0.34 6.14 13.49
C VAL A 186 -0.08 6.16 12.04
N LEU A 187 -0.26 4.98 11.45
CA LEU A 187 -0.74 4.83 10.09
C LEU A 187 -2.28 4.78 10.06
N PHE A 188 -2.89 5.85 9.57
CA PHE A 188 -4.32 5.87 9.24
C PHE A 188 -4.55 5.24 7.88
N VAL A 189 -5.39 4.23 7.83
CA VAL A 189 -5.84 3.56 6.61
C VAL A 189 -7.33 3.86 6.46
N SER A 190 -7.68 4.66 5.45
CA SER A 190 -9.01 5.27 5.33
C SER A 190 -9.67 4.95 4.00
N GLY A 191 -10.95 4.58 4.01
CA GLY A 191 -11.73 4.32 2.81
C GLY A 191 -11.93 5.57 1.96
N ALA A 192 -11.66 5.47 0.65
CA ALA A 192 -11.78 6.59 -0.29
C ALA A 192 -13.21 7.09 -0.49
N GLY A 193 -14.20 6.28 -0.14
CA GLY A 193 -15.62 6.48 -0.44
C GLY A 193 -16.11 5.59 -1.59
N ASN A 194 -17.43 5.49 -1.77
CA ASN A 194 -18.05 4.54 -2.69
C ASN A 194 -18.63 5.20 -3.95
N GLY A 195 -18.14 6.37 -4.32
CA GLY A 195 -18.54 7.11 -5.53
C GLY A 195 -18.14 8.58 -5.46
N GLY A 196 -18.05 9.21 -6.64
CA GLY A 196 -17.60 10.60 -6.75
C GLY A 196 -16.08 10.76 -6.53
N ILE A 197 -15.68 11.88 -5.94
CA ILE A 197 -14.28 12.22 -5.63
C ILE A 197 -13.92 11.66 -4.26
N VAL A 198 -12.64 11.31 -4.07
CA VAL A 198 -12.10 10.80 -2.80
C VAL A 198 -12.42 11.76 -1.66
N SER A 199 -12.90 11.19 -0.55
CA SER A 199 -13.34 11.94 0.64
C SER A 199 -12.30 11.89 1.76
N ALA A 200 -12.27 12.93 2.62
CA ALA A 200 -11.47 12.88 3.85
C ALA A 200 -12.00 11.74 4.79
N ALA A 201 -11.14 11.08 5.57
CA ALA A 201 -9.72 11.32 5.79
C ALA A 201 -8.78 10.62 4.79
N ALA A 202 -9.32 9.95 3.75
CA ALA A 202 -8.49 9.28 2.74
C ALA A 202 -7.65 10.27 1.90
N THR A 203 -7.95 11.55 1.97
CA THR A 203 -7.22 12.63 1.29
C THR A 203 -5.96 13.10 2.02
N CYS A 204 -5.73 12.73 3.28
CA CYS A 204 -4.54 13.18 4.02
C CYS A 204 -3.24 12.65 3.39
N TYR A 205 -2.13 13.39 3.59
CA TYR A 205 -0.81 13.04 3.04
C TYR A 205 -0.21 11.81 3.72
N ASN A 206 -0.22 11.78 5.04
CA ASN A 206 0.54 10.83 5.84
C ASN A 206 -0.18 9.49 6.04
N GLY A 207 -1.46 9.41 5.68
CA GLY A 207 -2.25 8.17 5.69
C GLY A 207 -2.28 7.46 4.35
N ILE A 208 -3.03 6.36 4.28
CA ILE A 208 -3.31 5.61 3.06
C ILE A 208 -4.81 5.69 2.75
N GLY A 209 -5.17 6.31 1.63
CA GLY A 209 -6.50 6.28 1.05
C GLY A 209 -6.71 5.01 0.23
N VAL A 210 -7.77 4.24 0.51
CA VAL A 210 -8.00 2.92 -0.08
C VAL A 210 -9.25 2.88 -0.95
N ALA A 211 -9.09 2.46 -2.21
CA ALA A 211 -10.16 2.19 -3.15
C ALA A 211 -10.62 0.72 -3.12
N ALA A 212 -11.74 0.43 -3.73
CA ALA A 212 -12.25 -0.93 -3.92
C ALA A 212 -11.95 -1.44 -5.34
N PHE A 213 -11.17 -2.52 -5.43
CA PHE A 213 -10.90 -3.19 -6.70
C PHE A 213 -12.06 -4.15 -7.05
N GLY A 214 -12.63 -3.99 -8.23
CA GLY A 214 -13.79 -4.77 -8.67
C GLY A 214 -15.13 -4.32 -8.06
N GLY A 215 -15.15 -3.20 -7.34
CA GLY A 215 -16.33 -2.67 -6.67
C GLY A 215 -16.56 -1.17 -6.87
N SER A 216 -17.46 -0.61 -6.06
CA SER A 216 -17.75 0.82 -6.03
C SER A 216 -16.69 1.57 -5.25
N SER A 217 -16.14 2.62 -5.86
CA SER A 217 -15.09 3.44 -5.26
C SER A 217 -15.15 4.88 -5.75
N SER A 218 -14.76 5.81 -4.87
CA SER A 218 -14.40 7.17 -5.27
C SER A 218 -13.09 7.15 -6.03
N VAL A 219 -12.87 8.18 -6.84
CA VAL A 219 -11.68 8.35 -7.70
C VAL A 219 -11.06 9.73 -7.48
N GLY A 220 -9.77 9.82 -7.75
CA GLY A 220 -9.05 11.10 -7.74
C GLY A 220 -9.29 11.95 -8.99
N PRO A 221 -8.60 13.08 -9.07
CA PRO A 221 -7.73 13.65 -8.05
C PRO A 221 -8.51 14.25 -6.88
N THR A 222 -7.80 14.65 -5.79
CA THR A 222 -8.43 15.38 -4.68
C THR A 222 -8.95 16.75 -5.12
N ALA A 223 -10.00 17.24 -4.43
CA ALA A 223 -10.68 18.48 -4.80
C ALA A 223 -9.87 19.76 -4.49
N ASP A 224 -8.87 19.67 -3.62
CA ASP A 224 -8.11 20.84 -3.15
C ASP A 224 -6.97 21.25 -4.09
N ASN A 225 -6.01 20.38 -4.34
CA ASN A 225 -4.81 20.69 -5.12
C ASN A 225 -4.45 19.62 -6.15
N GLY A 226 -5.34 18.66 -6.41
CA GLY A 226 -5.15 17.68 -7.48
C GLY A 226 -4.25 16.51 -7.12
N ARG A 227 -4.04 16.21 -5.82
CA ARG A 227 -3.23 15.06 -5.38
C ARG A 227 -3.78 13.74 -5.91
N CYS A 228 -2.87 12.83 -6.20
CA CYS A 228 -3.20 11.45 -6.55
C CYS A 228 -3.75 10.71 -5.32
N LYS A 229 -5.03 10.42 -5.35
CA LYS A 229 -5.74 9.56 -4.39
C LYS A 229 -6.78 8.77 -5.16
N PRO A 230 -7.08 7.53 -4.76
CA PRO A 230 -6.56 6.79 -3.61
C PRO A 230 -5.06 6.45 -3.76
N ASP A 231 -4.41 6.05 -2.65
CA ASP A 231 -3.02 5.58 -2.67
C ASP A 231 -2.92 4.12 -3.13
N LEU A 232 -3.91 3.28 -2.80
CA LEU A 232 -3.88 1.84 -3.02
C LEU A 232 -5.31 1.30 -3.19
N THR A 233 -5.45 0.12 -3.79
CA THR A 233 -6.73 -0.59 -3.89
C THR A 233 -6.63 -2.03 -3.38
N ALA A 234 -7.74 -2.58 -2.87
CA ALA A 234 -7.84 -3.99 -2.51
C ALA A 234 -9.18 -4.60 -2.97
N PRO A 235 -9.25 -5.93 -3.20
CA PRO A 235 -10.43 -6.57 -3.76
C PRO A 235 -11.62 -6.52 -2.79
N ALA A 236 -12.66 -5.78 -3.14
CA ALA A 236 -13.90 -5.69 -2.37
C ALA A 236 -15.02 -5.04 -3.16
N PRO A 237 -16.31 -5.27 -2.80
CA PRO A 237 -17.43 -4.57 -3.41
C PRO A 237 -17.53 -3.09 -3.00
N PHE A 238 -16.99 -2.71 -1.86
CA PHE A 238 -17.02 -1.35 -1.30
C PHE A 238 -15.72 -1.03 -0.56
N THR A 239 -15.38 0.26 -0.45
CA THR A 239 -14.16 0.70 0.22
C THR A 239 -14.14 0.35 1.71
N SER A 240 -15.29 0.23 2.36
CA SER A 240 -15.39 -0.25 3.75
C SER A 240 -14.75 -1.64 3.97
N PHE A 241 -14.66 -2.47 2.92
CA PHE A 241 -14.13 -3.85 3.00
C PHE A 241 -12.77 -4.01 2.33
N SER A 242 -12.33 -3.05 1.51
CA SER A 242 -10.96 -2.99 1.02
C SER A 242 -10.00 -2.38 2.05
N THR A 243 -10.45 -1.34 2.76
CA THR A 243 -9.67 -0.62 3.77
C THR A 243 -9.10 -1.55 4.85
N PRO A 244 -9.89 -2.43 5.51
CA PRO A 244 -9.39 -3.32 6.54
C PRO A 244 -8.40 -4.37 6.03
N GLN A 245 -8.40 -4.70 4.75
CA GLN A 245 -7.38 -5.57 4.18
C GLN A 245 -6.01 -4.87 4.14
N VAL A 246 -5.99 -3.59 3.76
CA VAL A 246 -4.77 -2.78 3.75
C VAL A 246 -4.28 -2.51 5.18
N ALA A 247 -5.19 -2.22 6.12
CA ALA A 247 -4.85 -2.07 7.54
C ALA A 247 -4.27 -3.38 8.13
N GLY A 248 -4.83 -4.53 7.75
CA GLY A 248 -4.30 -5.84 8.10
C GLY A 248 -2.91 -6.08 7.52
N ALA A 249 -2.69 -5.74 6.26
CA ALA A 249 -1.38 -5.84 5.61
C ALA A 249 -0.34 -4.95 6.29
N ALA A 250 -0.73 -3.72 6.67
CA ALA A 250 0.13 -2.83 7.45
C ALA A 250 0.50 -3.43 8.82
N ALA A 251 -0.45 -4.08 9.50
CA ALA A 251 -0.19 -4.77 10.77
C ALA A 251 0.77 -5.95 10.61
N LEU A 252 0.69 -6.71 9.50
CA LEU A 252 1.65 -7.78 9.19
C LEU A 252 3.05 -7.23 8.91
N LEU A 253 3.17 -6.14 8.17
CA LEU A 253 4.47 -5.49 7.91
C LEU A 253 5.06 -4.88 9.19
N LEU A 254 4.23 -4.29 10.04
CA LEU A 254 4.65 -3.80 11.34
C LEU A 254 5.19 -4.93 12.22
N GLN A 255 4.50 -6.08 12.28
CA GLN A 255 4.98 -7.28 12.95
C GLN A 255 6.33 -7.74 12.39
N ALA A 256 6.47 -7.78 11.06
CA ALA A 256 7.70 -8.16 10.38
C ALA A 256 8.85 -7.18 10.70
N GLY A 257 8.59 -5.87 10.67
CA GLY A 257 9.56 -4.84 11.03
C GLY A 257 10.05 -4.96 12.49
N LEU A 258 9.12 -5.11 13.44
CA LEU A 258 9.43 -5.33 14.86
C LEU A 258 10.23 -6.63 15.11
N ARG A 259 9.97 -7.67 14.31
CA ARG A 259 10.69 -8.95 14.36
C ARG A 259 12.11 -8.85 13.77
N GLY A 260 12.40 -7.78 13.03
CA GLY A 260 13.69 -7.56 12.38
C GLY A 260 13.83 -8.23 11.00
N ASP A 261 12.72 -8.57 10.33
CA ASP A 261 12.75 -9.11 8.97
C ASP A 261 13.43 -8.14 7.97
N GLY A 262 13.32 -6.84 8.22
CA GLY A 262 13.93 -5.79 7.42
C GLY A 262 15.37 -5.41 7.83
N GLY A 263 15.96 -6.13 8.79
CA GLY A 263 17.27 -5.81 9.36
C GLY A 263 17.19 -5.27 10.79
N PRO A 264 18.33 -4.85 11.37
CA PRO A 264 18.42 -4.50 12.78
C PRO A 264 17.78 -3.15 13.16
N ASP A 265 17.55 -2.26 12.20
CA ASP A 265 16.90 -0.96 12.44
C ASP A 265 15.38 -1.11 12.40
N THR A 266 14.83 -1.63 13.50
CA THR A 266 13.39 -1.85 13.61
C THR A 266 12.58 -0.55 13.66
N ASN A 267 13.17 0.57 14.12
CA ASN A 267 12.49 1.87 14.13
C ASN A 267 12.25 2.37 12.70
N ALA A 268 13.26 2.32 11.84
CA ALA A 268 13.10 2.68 10.43
C ALA A 268 12.15 1.72 9.71
N ALA A 269 12.22 0.41 10.00
CA ALA A 269 11.36 -0.61 9.39
C ALA A 269 9.87 -0.45 9.75
N THR A 270 9.57 0.15 10.91
CA THR A 270 8.22 0.34 11.43
C THR A 270 7.70 1.78 11.31
N ASP A 271 8.47 2.67 10.72
CA ASP A 271 8.03 4.03 10.41
C ASP A 271 6.88 4.00 9.38
N ILE A 272 5.89 4.86 9.56
CA ILE A 272 4.69 4.89 8.69
C ILE A 272 5.04 5.17 7.22
N ARG A 273 6.12 5.93 6.94
CA ARG A 273 6.63 6.18 5.57
C ARG A 273 7.16 4.89 4.95
N THR A 274 7.90 4.09 5.72
CA THR A 274 8.42 2.78 5.27
C THR A 274 7.27 1.81 5.01
N LEU A 275 6.31 1.69 5.94
CA LEU A 275 5.14 0.83 5.76
C LEU A 275 4.34 1.24 4.51
N LYS A 276 4.11 2.56 4.32
CA LYS A 276 3.40 3.09 3.16
C LYS A 276 4.19 2.83 1.87
N ALA A 277 5.49 3.13 1.83
CA ALA A 277 6.33 2.90 0.65
C ALA A 277 6.32 1.42 0.22
N LEU A 278 6.46 0.49 1.16
CA LEU A 278 6.43 -0.95 0.89
C LEU A 278 5.05 -1.43 0.39
N LEU A 279 3.95 -0.95 0.99
CA LEU A 279 2.59 -1.32 0.57
C LEU A 279 2.30 -0.84 -0.85
N LEU A 280 2.71 0.38 -1.18
CA LEU A 280 2.51 0.94 -2.51
C LEU A 280 3.42 0.26 -3.53
N ASN A 281 4.69 0.05 -3.19
CA ASN A 281 5.67 -0.54 -4.11
C ASN A 281 5.38 -2.00 -4.43
N GLY A 282 4.87 -2.76 -3.45
CA GLY A 282 4.46 -4.16 -3.61
C GLY A 282 3.17 -4.37 -4.41
N ALA A 283 2.42 -3.30 -4.71
CA ALA A 283 1.12 -3.38 -5.38
C ALA A 283 1.22 -3.89 -6.81
N VAL A 284 0.25 -4.74 -7.20
CA VAL A 284 0.15 -5.30 -8.55
C VAL A 284 -0.62 -4.34 -9.45
N LYS A 285 -0.03 -3.98 -10.59
CA LYS A 285 -0.64 -3.07 -11.55
C LYS A 285 -1.74 -3.78 -12.35
N PRO A 286 -3.02 -3.37 -12.28
CA PRO A 286 -4.06 -3.89 -13.18
C PRO A 286 -3.82 -3.43 -14.63
N ALA A 287 -4.50 -4.06 -15.59
CA ALA A 287 -4.24 -3.83 -17.02
C ALA A 287 -4.47 -2.39 -17.48
N ASN A 288 -5.42 -1.73 -16.85
CA ASN A 288 -5.80 -0.34 -17.15
C ASN A 288 -5.13 0.68 -16.22
N TRP A 289 -4.13 0.24 -15.46
CA TRP A 289 -3.36 1.13 -14.60
C TRP A 289 -2.49 2.08 -15.43
N THR A 290 -2.53 3.36 -15.07
CA THR A 290 -1.77 4.42 -15.75
C THR A 290 -1.17 5.39 -14.73
N ASN A 291 -0.02 5.94 -15.07
CA ASN A 291 0.59 7.07 -14.39
C ASN A 291 1.31 7.97 -15.40
N SER A 292 1.81 9.10 -14.94
CA SER A 292 2.68 10.00 -15.71
C SER A 292 3.74 10.62 -14.81
N THR A 293 4.62 11.43 -15.36
CA THR A 293 5.69 12.10 -14.60
C THR A 293 5.15 13.00 -13.49
N THR A 294 3.98 13.61 -13.66
CA THR A 294 3.34 14.52 -12.68
C THR A 294 2.12 13.91 -11.98
N ILE A 295 1.72 12.70 -12.36
CA ILE A 295 0.63 11.92 -11.77
C ILE A 295 1.22 10.56 -11.38
N PRO A 296 1.91 10.45 -10.22
CA PRO A 296 2.69 9.27 -9.86
C PRO A 296 1.84 8.01 -9.66
N LEU A 297 0.59 8.16 -9.24
CA LEU A 297 -0.33 7.05 -8.99
C LEU A 297 -1.57 7.14 -9.88
N ASP A 298 -2.12 5.99 -10.25
CA ASP A 298 -3.39 5.91 -10.97
C ASP A 298 -4.53 6.48 -10.14
N LEU A 299 -5.35 7.36 -10.72
CA LEU A 299 -6.42 8.07 -10.00
C LEU A 299 -7.59 7.18 -9.56
N ARG A 300 -7.65 5.93 -10.02
CA ARG A 300 -8.65 4.92 -9.62
C ARG A 300 -8.06 3.85 -8.73
N HIS A 301 -6.84 3.40 -9.04
CA HIS A 301 -6.21 2.23 -8.43
C HIS A 301 -5.04 2.57 -7.51
N GLY A 302 -4.68 3.85 -7.38
CA GLY A 302 -3.48 4.24 -6.65
C GLY A 302 -2.22 3.58 -7.24
N ALA A 303 -1.37 3.06 -6.39
CA ALA A 303 -0.20 2.28 -6.81
C ALA A 303 -0.57 0.92 -7.44
N GLY A 304 -1.80 0.45 -7.30
CA GLY A 304 -2.31 -0.82 -7.82
C GLY A 304 -3.09 -1.63 -6.78
N VAL A 305 -3.24 -2.91 -7.02
CA VAL A 305 -3.92 -3.85 -6.11
C VAL A 305 -2.96 -4.33 -5.04
N LEU A 306 -3.38 -4.26 -3.78
CA LEU A 306 -2.62 -4.74 -2.62
C LEU A 306 -2.05 -6.15 -2.85
N ASN A 307 -0.76 -6.30 -2.56
CA ASN A 307 -0.12 -7.61 -2.43
C ASN A 307 0.89 -7.60 -1.28
N VAL A 308 0.46 -8.05 -0.11
CA VAL A 308 1.26 -8.02 1.11
C VAL A 308 2.48 -8.95 1.05
N PHE A 309 2.44 -10.02 0.25
CA PHE A 309 3.60 -10.89 0.07
C PHE A 309 4.74 -10.15 -0.66
N ASN A 310 4.43 -9.41 -1.73
CA ASN A 310 5.42 -8.58 -2.41
C ASN A 310 6.00 -7.53 -1.47
N SER A 311 5.16 -6.84 -0.69
CA SER A 311 5.58 -5.82 0.28
C SER A 311 6.51 -6.39 1.35
N TRP A 312 6.17 -7.56 1.91
CA TRP A 312 7.01 -8.25 2.88
C TRP A 312 8.34 -8.70 2.28
N ARG A 313 8.33 -9.22 1.04
CA ARG A 313 9.58 -9.61 0.35
C ARG A 313 10.53 -8.43 0.16
N GLN A 314 10.01 -7.26 -0.14
CA GLN A 314 10.81 -6.04 -0.27
C GLN A 314 11.35 -5.58 1.09
N LEU A 315 10.53 -5.64 2.16
CA LEU A 315 11.01 -5.42 3.53
C LEU A 315 12.16 -6.39 3.86
N ALA A 316 11.95 -7.70 3.62
CA ALA A 316 12.94 -8.75 3.89
C ALA A 316 14.18 -8.68 2.98
N GLY A 317 14.13 -7.93 1.89
CA GLY A 317 15.30 -7.55 1.09
C GLY A 317 16.31 -6.73 1.85
N GLY A 318 15.91 -6.11 2.96
CA GLY A 318 16.75 -5.36 3.87
C GLY A 318 16.83 -3.88 3.55
N ARG A 319 17.32 -3.13 4.55
CA ARG A 319 17.61 -1.71 4.39
C ARG A 319 18.97 -1.52 3.73
N HIS A 320 19.01 -0.71 2.68
CA HIS A 320 20.23 -0.35 1.96
C HIS A 320 20.31 1.17 1.82
N GLY A 321 21.33 1.78 2.37
CA GLY A 321 21.60 3.22 2.23
C GLY A 321 22.01 3.60 0.80
N ALA A 322 21.94 4.89 0.52
CA ALA A 322 22.39 5.44 -0.74
C ALA A 322 23.85 5.09 -1.04
N SER A 323 24.15 4.92 -2.30
CA SER A 323 25.52 4.68 -2.79
C SER A 323 26.39 5.91 -2.68
N GLU A 324 25.80 7.09 -2.90
CA GLU A 324 26.46 8.38 -2.92
C GLU A 324 25.45 9.50 -2.62
N GLU A 325 25.93 10.66 -2.13
CA GLU A 325 25.16 11.89 -2.02
C GLU A 325 25.93 13.02 -2.71
N THR A 326 25.23 13.78 -3.55
CA THR A 326 25.79 14.94 -4.27
C THR A 326 24.94 16.18 -4.06
N THR A 327 25.53 17.34 -4.35
CA THR A 327 24.83 18.62 -4.37
C THR A 327 25.06 19.31 -5.70
N VAL A 328 24.01 19.92 -6.25
CA VAL A 328 24.05 20.68 -7.51
C VAL A 328 23.37 22.03 -7.34
N PRO A 329 23.66 23.03 -8.16
CA PRO A 329 22.88 24.27 -8.18
C PRO A 329 21.39 23.97 -8.38
N PRO A 330 20.48 24.77 -7.78
CA PRO A 330 19.05 24.56 -7.95
C PRO A 330 18.62 24.56 -9.40
N LEU A 331 17.75 23.60 -9.77
CA LEU A 331 17.20 23.44 -11.12
C LEU A 331 18.22 23.04 -12.21
N ASP A 332 19.42 22.67 -11.83
CA ASP A 332 20.40 22.11 -12.79
C ASP A 332 20.02 20.66 -13.16
N PRO A 333 20.48 20.17 -14.33
CA PRO A 333 20.37 18.76 -14.65
C PRO A 333 21.01 17.88 -13.58
N HIS A 334 20.41 16.71 -13.34
CA HIS A 334 20.82 15.76 -12.32
C HIS A 334 21.56 14.55 -12.93
N PRO A 335 22.75 14.72 -13.49
CA PRO A 335 23.49 13.61 -14.08
C PRO A 335 23.82 12.57 -13.01
N PRO A 336 24.03 11.29 -13.39
CA PRO A 336 24.57 10.30 -12.50
C PRO A 336 25.84 10.79 -11.82
N GLY A 337 25.95 10.51 -10.51
CA GLY A 337 27.17 10.78 -9.76
C GLY A 337 28.35 9.93 -10.22
N THR A 338 29.46 10.03 -9.53
CA THR A 338 30.64 9.19 -9.79
C THR A 338 30.38 7.75 -9.31
N SER A 339 31.16 6.79 -9.80
CA SER A 339 30.95 5.39 -9.44
C SER A 339 31.21 5.12 -7.96
N SER A 340 30.23 4.58 -7.24
CA SER A 340 30.37 4.08 -5.87
C SER A 340 30.56 2.56 -5.84
N THR A 341 31.22 2.06 -4.82
CA THR A 341 31.32 0.63 -4.51
C THR A 341 30.15 0.12 -3.70
N ASN A 342 29.34 1.01 -3.10
CA ASN A 342 28.15 0.64 -2.36
C ASN A 342 26.98 0.48 -3.36
N ILE A 343 26.70 -0.76 -3.76
CA ILE A 343 25.63 -1.11 -4.70
C ILE A 343 24.55 -1.83 -3.91
N PRO A 344 23.33 -1.26 -3.77
CA PRO A 344 22.22 -1.92 -3.11
C PRO A 344 21.80 -3.21 -3.82
N ALA A 345 21.13 -4.10 -3.07
CA ALA A 345 20.48 -5.26 -3.66
C ALA A 345 19.35 -4.83 -4.62
N TRP A 346 18.97 -5.68 -5.57
CA TRP A 346 17.91 -5.41 -6.56
C TRP A 346 16.52 -5.25 -5.94
N SER A 347 16.34 -5.67 -4.70
CA SER A 347 15.10 -5.47 -3.94
C SER A 347 15.46 -5.06 -2.51
N GLY A 348 14.79 -4.05 -2.01
CA GLY A 348 15.02 -3.53 -0.67
C GLY A 348 14.31 -2.21 -0.42
N TRP A 349 14.77 -1.54 0.62
CA TRP A 349 14.24 -0.26 1.04
C TRP A 349 15.33 0.58 1.72
N ASP A 350 15.07 1.89 1.83
CA ASP A 350 15.85 2.80 2.68
C ASP A 350 14.93 3.75 3.45
N PHE A 351 15.44 4.25 4.56
CA PHE A 351 14.83 5.28 5.37
C PHE A 351 15.92 6.29 5.73
N ALA A 352 15.84 7.47 5.15
CA ALA A 352 16.91 8.43 5.22
C ALA A 352 16.40 9.87 5.26
N SER A 353 17.28 10.81 5.59
CA SER A 353 16.98 12.24 5.55
C SER A 353 17.89 12.93 4.54
N LEU A 354 17.32 13.86 3.78
CA LEU A 354 18.02 14.79 2.90
C LEU A 354 17.98 16.18 3.50
N SER A 355 19.10 16.90 3.41
CA SER A 355 19.18 18.32 3.78
C SER A 355 19.68 19.10 2.58
N SER A 356 18.91 20.11 2.16
CA SER A 356 19.26 21.01 1.06
C SER A 356 19.41 22.44 1.58
N SER A 357 20.31 23.19 0.97
CA SER A 357 20.48 24.63 1.25
C SER A 357 19.69 25.48 0.25
N THR A 358 19.56 26.79 0.54
CA THR A 358 18.94 27.73 -0.40
C THR A 358 19.67 27.87 -1.74
N ASN A 359 20.88 27.32 -1.85
CA ASN A 359 21.72 27.45 -3.04
C ASN A 359 22.10 26.11 -3.70
N ALA A 360 21.51 25.00 -3.24
CA ALA A 360 21.83 23.69 -3.79
C ALA A 360 20.69 22.69 -3.61
N ASP A 361 20.41 21.93 -4.64
CA ASP A 361 19.62 20.71 -4.59
C ASP A 361 20.50 19.58 -4.06
N THR A 362 19.93 18.66 -3.28
CA THR A 362 20.64 17.50 -2.75
C THR A 362 20.06 16.23 -3.32
N ILE A 363 20.92 15.35 -3.77
CA ILE A 363 20.58 14.12 -4.48
C ILE A 363 21.20 12.94 -3.75
N ARG A 364 20.41 11.92 -3.47
CA ARG A 364 20.91 10.59 -3.10
C ARG A 364 20.82 9.64 -4.27
N HIS A 365 21.95 9.03 -4.58
CA HIS A 365 22.15 8.10 -5.67
C HIS A 365 22.13 6.66 -5.15
N TYR A 366 21.36 5.80 -5.81
CA TYR A 366 21.30 4.36 -5.58
C TYR A 366 21.69 3.66 -6.88
N TYR A 367 22.95 3.17 -6.97
CA TYR A 367 23.46 2.53 -8.17
C TYR A 367 23.12 1.05 -8.18
N PHE A 368 22.67 0.57 -9.33
CA PHE A 368 22.32 -0.83 -9.54
C PHE A 368 23.05 -1.38 -10.77
N ASP A 369 23.67 -2.55 -10.61
CA ASP A 369 24.22 -3.32 -11.72
C ASP A 369 23.25 -4.47 -12.02
N LEU A 370 22.50 -4.34 -13.11
CA LEU A 370 21.55 -5.33 -13.57
C LEU A 370 22.23 -6.29 -14.53
N THR A 371 22.49 -7.50 -14.08
CA THR A 371 23.09 -8.57 -14.88
C THR A 371 22.07 -9.68 -15.09
N ASN A 372 22.07 -10.30 -16.25
CA ASN A 372 21.18 -11.41 -16.54
C ASN A 372 21.90 -12.45 -17.40
N ASP A 373 21.86 -13.72 -16.97
CA ASP A 373 22.44 -14.85 -17.69
C ASP A 373 21.59 -15.30 -18.89
N PHE A 374 20.36 -14.78 -19.01
CA PHE A 374 19.45 -15.10 -20.12
C PHE A 374 19.53 -14.01 -21.20
N ALA A 375 20.02 -14.36 -22.37
CA ALA A 375 20.12 -13.44 -23.50
C ALA A 375 18.75 -12.84 -23.86
N GLY A 376 18.69 -11.51 -23.93
CA GLY A 376 17.48 -10.77 -24.27
C GLY A 376 16.44 -10.62 -23.16
N ALA A 377 16.72 -11.09 -21.94
CA ALA A 377 15.83 -10.85 -20.81
C ALA A 377 15.96 -9.39 -20.34
N THR A 378 14.83 -8.77 -20.06
CA THR A 378 14.71 -7.41 -19.53
C THR A 378 14.23 -7.40 -18.10
N PHE A 379 14.48 -6.30 -17.41
CA PHE A 379 14.01 -6.08 -16.03
C PHE A 379 12.77 -5.19 -16.03
N THR A 380 12.00 -5.30 -14.96
CA THR A 380 10.99 -4.31 -14.58
C THR A 380 11.44 -3.66 -13.28
N LEU A 381 11.42 -2.34 -13.20
CA LEU A 381 11.56 -1.58 -11.96
C LEU A 381 10.20 -1.21 -11.43
N THR A 382 10.00 -1.36 -10.13
CA THR A 382 9.04 -0.60 -9.34
C THR A 382 9.81 0.12 -8.22
N ALA A 383 9.59 1.42 -8.05
CA ALA A 383 10.21 2.22 -7.00
C ALA A 383 9.20 3.23 -6.46
N THR A 384 9.13 3.36 -5.14
CA THR A 384 8.19 4.28 -4.46
C THR A 384 8.90 5.05 -3.38
N LEU A 385 8.87 6.37 -3.52
CA LEU A 385 9.35 7.35 -2.55
C LEU A 385 8.17 7.90 -1.78
N VAL A 386 8.28 8.00 -0.45
CA VAL A 386 7.25 8.54 0.45
C VAL A 386 7.87 9.44 1.51
N TRP A 387 7.29 10.60 1.73
CA TRP A 387 7.63 11.48 2.85
C TRP A 387 6.37 12.04 3.51
N ASN A 388 6.52 12.67 4.66
CA ASN A 388 5.38 13.17 5.41
C ASN A 388 5.22 14.69 5.25
N ARG A 389 3.99 15.17 5.31
CA ARG A 389 3.78 16.53 5.76
C ARG A 389 4.23 16.62 7.21
N GLN A 390 5.20 17.46 7.50
CA GLN A 390 5.77 17.59 8.83
C GLN A 390 4.78 18.23 9.81
N THR A 391 4.89 17.91 11.10
CA THR A 391 3.92 18.31 12.14
C THR A 391 3.70 19.82 12.27
N ASN A 392 4.69 20.62 11.91
CA ASN A 392 4.68 22.09 12.02
C ASN A 392 4.42 22.78 10.68
N GLN A 393 4.12 22.04 9.59
CA GLN A 393 3.99 22.60 8.25
C GLN A 393 2.56 22.49 7.71
N THR A 394 2.18 23.47 6.90
CA THR A 394 0.91 23.48 6.14
C THR A 394 1.08 22.98 4.72
N ALA A 395 2.30 22.98 4.20
CA ALA A 395 2.73 22.47 2.91
C ALA A 395 3.66 21.27 3.09
N ILE A 396 4.11 20.67 2.01
CA ILE A 396 5.10 19.59 1.97
C ILE A 396 6.35 20.07 1.25
N ASN A 397 7.51 19.48 1.56
CA ASN A 397 8.67 19.60 0.68
C ASN A 397 8.40 18.89 -0.64
N ASP A 398 9.02 19.36 -1.70
CA ASP A 398 9.00 18.73 -3.01
C ASP A 398 10.23 17.83 -3.13
N LEU A 399 9.97 16.51 -3.26
CA LEU A 399 10.98 15.50 -3.50
C LEU A 399 10.64 14.78 -4.80
N ASP A 400 11.65 14.57 -5.63
CA ASP A 400 11.51 13.91 -6.92
C ASP A 400 12.25 12.57 -6.97
N LEU A 401 11.80 11.70 -7.86
CA LEU A 401 12.38 10.39 -8.12
C LEU A 401 12.75 10.25 -9.59
N TYR A 402 14.05 10.02 -9.87
CA TYR A 402 14.58 9.85 -11.21
C TYR A 402 15.25 8.49 -11.40
N LEU A 403 15.22 7.97 -12.61
CA LEU A 403 16.03 6.82 -13.02
C LEU A 403 16.88 7.23 -14.24
N TYR A 404 18.19 7.11 -14.10
CA TYR A 404 19.15 7.33 -15.18
C TYR A 404 19.84 6.03 -15.59
N ASP A 405 20.17 5.91 -16.86
CA ASP A 405 21.23 5.00 -17.31
C ASP A 405 22.58 5.60 -16.88
N ALA A 406 23.23 4.94 -15.90
CA ALA A 406 24.46 5.46 -15.31
C ALA A 406 25.69 5.35 -16.24
N THR A 407 25.58 4.65 -17.38
CA THR A 407 26.64 4.53 -18.37
C THR A 407 26.58 5.68 -19.40
N THR A 408 25.37 6.02 -19.81
CA THR A 408 25.15 7.03 -20.87
C THR A 408 24.72 8.39 -20.34
N SER A 409 24.38 8.48 -19.05
CA SER A 409 23.77 9.65 -18.39
C SER A 409 22.42 10.05 -18.98
N ASN A 410 21.74 9.15 -19.69
CA ASN A 410 20.41 9.42 -20.23
C ASN A 410 19.35 9.21 -19.17
N LEU A 411 18.39 10.14 -19.10
CA LEU A 411 17.18 9.96 -18.30
C LEU A 411 16.34 8.81 -18.88
N VAL A 412 15.98 7.85 -18.05
CA VAL A 412 15.15 6.69 -18.40
C VAL A 412 13.70 6.91 -17.99
N ALA A 413 13.49 7.41 -16.77
CA ALA A 413 12.17 7.70 -16.21
C ALA A 413 12.27 8.73 -15.09
N GLU A 414 11.18 9.43 -14.85
CA GLU A 414 11.04 10.40 -13.75
C GLU A 414 9.64 10.40 -13.17
N SER A 415 9.52 10.79 -11.91
CA SER A 415 8.28 11.08 -11.20
C SER A 415 8.53 12.34 -10.37
N ILE A 416 7.84 13.46 -10.74
CA ILE A 416 8.17 14.85 -10.35
C ILE A 416 6.90 15.63 -10.00
N SER A 417 6.16 15.19 -9.03
CA SER A 417 4.82 15.70 -8.74
C SER A 417 4.77 16.60 -7.51
N ALA A 418 4.88 17.88 -7.68
CA ALA A 418 4.86 18.87 -6.61
C ALA A 418 3.67 18.79 -5.60
N PRO A 419 2.41 18.46 -5.97
CA PRO A 419 1.33 18.36 -4.99
C PRO A 419 1.30 17.06 -4.19
N ASN A 420 2.08 16.03 -4.56
CA ASN A 420 2.05 14.73 -3.89
C ASN A 420 3.23 14.55 -2.94
N ASN A 421 3.05 13.73 -1.90
CA ASN A 421 4.12 13.27 -1.01
C ASN A 421 4.49 11.80 -1.30
N VAL A 422 4.25 11.40 -2.53
CA VAL A 422 4.58 10.08 -3.08
C VAL A 422 5.07 10.28 -4.50
N GLU A 423 6.26 9.72 -4.80
CA GLU A 423 6.70 9.53 -6.18
C GLU A 423 6.79 8.04 -6.49
N HIS A 424 6.43 7.67 -7.73
CA HIS A 424 6.35 6.26 -8.10
C HIS A 424 6.79 6.03 -9.55
N LEU A 425 7.77 5.15 -9.71
CA LEU A 425 8.22 4.65 -11.00
C LEU A 425 7.76 3.21 -11.22
N HIS A 426 7.26 2.93 -12.41
CA HIS A 426 7.02 1.58 -12.91
C HIS A 426 7.52 1.47 -14.34
N VAL A 427 8.77 1.02 -14.49
CA VAL A 427 9.49 0.98 -15.76
C VAL A 427 9.64 -0.46 -16.22
N ARG A 428 9.21 -0.77 -17.43
CA ARG A 428 9.28 -2.11 -18.03
C ARG A 428 10.39 -2.17 -19.07
N GLU A 429 10.81 -3.38 -19.39
CA GLU A 429 11.73 -3.67 -20.50
C GLU A 429 13.10 -2.97 -20.37
N LEU A 430 13.55 -2.76 -19.12
CA LEU A 430 14.90 -2.26 -18.87
C LEU A 430 15.94 -3.30 -19.32
N PRO A 431 16.86 -2.97 -20.24
CA PRO A 431 17.94 -3.89 -20.58
C PRO A 431 18.88 -4.12 -19.37
N PRO A 432 19.66 -5.22 -19.36
CA PRO A 432 20.80 -5.33 -18.46
C PRO A 432 21.73 -4.13 -18.63
N GLY A 433 22.23 -3.58 -17.53
CA GLY A 433 23.05 -2.39 -17.54
C GLY A 433 23.19 -1.77 -16.15
N ARG A 434 23.81 -0.63 -16.08
CA ARG A 434 23.99 0.12 -14.86
C ARG A 434 23.00 1.27 -14.79
N TYR A 435 22.30 1.36 -13.65
CA TYR A 435 21.27 2.38 -13.41
C TYR A 435 21.55 3.17 -12.14
N ASP A 436 21.12 4.42 -12.12
CA ASP A 436 21.14 5.32 -11.00
C ASP A 436 19.70 5.75 -10.68
N LEU A 437 19.15 5.24 -9.56
CA LEU A 437 17.89 5.69 -9.00
C LEU A 437 18.20 6.84 -8.05
N GLN A 438 17.63 8.01 -8.31
CA GLN A 438 17.93 9.23 -7.58
C GLN A 438 16.73 9.71 -6.79
N VAL A 439 16.96 10.07 -5.52
CA VAL A 439 16.04 10.87 -4.71
C VAL A 439 16.59 12.28 -4.60
N LEU A 440 15.86 13.23 -5.13
CA LEU A 440 16.22 14.65 -5.13
C LEU A 440 15.34 15.41 -4.12
N LYS A 441 15.95 16.29 -3.36
CA LYS A 441 15.27 17.33 -2.61
C LYS A 441 15.71 18.71 -3.12
N TYR A 442 14.74 19.51 -3.51
CA TYR A 442 15.01 20.86 -3.94
C TYR A 442 15.61 21.70 -2.80
N GLY A 443 16.62 22.50 -3.16
CA GLY A 443 17.07 23.66 -2.43
C GLY A 443 16.34 24.90 -2.93
N GLY A 444 16.88 26.06 -2.66
CA GLY A 444 16.31 27.34 -3.10
C GLY A 444 15.12 27.80 -2.24
N PRO A 445 14.42 28.86 -2.70
CA PRO A 445 13.34 29.44 -1.95
C PRO A 445 12.07 28.59 -1.96
N PRO A 446 11.08 28.87 -1.07
CA PRO A 446 9.86 28.08 -0.93
C PRO A 446 9.02 27.92 -2.20
N GLU A 447 9.09 28.85 -3.14
CA GLU A 447 8.40 28.76 -4.44
C GLU A 447 8.89 27.58 -5.32
N TYR A 448 10.05 27.00 -5.01
CA TYR A 448 10.57 25.78 -5.64
C TYR A 448 10.32 24.52 -4.79
N GLY A 449 9.35 24.58 -3.88
CA GLY A 449 8.98 23.42 -3.06
C GLY A 449 9.86 23.17 -1.85
N ASN A 450 10.80 24.06 -1.50
CA ASN A 450 11.63 23.95 -0.31
C ASN A 450 10.91 24.57 0.91
N VAL A 451 10.09 23.80 1.61
CA VAL A 451 9.32 24.26 2.79
C VAL A 451 10.19 24.23 4.06
N THR A 452 11.07 23.24 4.17
CA THR A 452 12.05 23.11 5.25
C THR A 452 13.39 22.61 4.68
N ASP A 453 14.50 22.96 5.36
CA ASP A 453 15.84 22.58 4.91
C ASP A 453 16.07 21.06 4.93
N SER A 454 15.30 20.30 5.70
CA SER A 454 15.47 18.85 5.85
C SER A 454 14.16 18.12 5.68
N GLU A 455 14.20 16.97 4.98
CA GLU A 455 13.09 16.05 4.86
C GLU A 455 13.53 14.60 5.07
N THR A 456 12.70 13.84 5.78
CA THR A 456 12.92 12.40 5.99
C THR A 456 11.96 11.61 5.10
N TYR A 457 12.51 10.70 4.32
CA TYR A 457 11.75 9.87 3.38
C TYR A 457 11.96 8.37 3.63
N ALA A 458 11.06 7.57 3.08
CA ALA A 458 11.26 6.16 2.83
C ALA A 458 11.24 5.90 1.33
N LEU A 459 12.13 5.05 0.86
CA LEU A 459 12.22 4.57 -0.51
C LEU A 459 12.14 3.04 -0.51
N ALA A 460 11.23 2.47 -1.29
CA ALA A 460 11.19 1.03 -1.56
C ALA A 460 11.41 0.80 -3.05
N TRP A 461 12.17 -0.24 -3.41
CA TRP A 461 12.43 -0.57 -4.82
C TRP A 461 12.51 -2.08 -5.05
N GLU A 462 12.27 -2.44 -6.30
CA GLU A 462 12.54 -3.78 -6.78
C GLU A 462 12.81 -3.77 -8.30
N PHE A 463 13.97 -4.29 -8.67
CA PHE A 463 14.24 -4.73 -10.04
C PHE A 463 14.01 -6.21 -10.13
N PHE A 464 13.14 -6.64 -10.99
CA PHE A 464 12.86 -8.06 -11.16
C PHE A 464 12.81 -8.44 -12.63
N THR A 465 13.20 -9.67 -12.90
CA THR A 465 12.98 -10.35 -14.19
C THR A 465 12.13 -11.57 -13.94
N MET A 466 11.31 -11.95 -14.93
CA MET A 466 10.42 -13.09 -14.81
C MET A 466 10.73 -14.12 -15.89
N PRO A 467 11.83 -14.90 -15.73
CA PRO A 467 12.19 -15.93 -16.68
C PRO A 467 11.17 -17.06 -16.64
N LEU A 468 10.77 -17.56 -17.82
CA LEU A 468 10.03 -18.79 -17.97
C LEU A 468 10.99 -19.86 -18.48
N ALA A 469 11.39 -20.77 -17.58
CA ALA A 469 12.22 -21.92 -17.94
C ALA A 469 11.34 -23.06 -18.44
N LEU A 470 11.78 -23.73 -19.51
CA LEU A 470 11.13 -24.89 -20.09
C LEU A 470 12.12 -26.07 -20.12
N ALA A 471 11.67 -27.20 -19.63
CA ALA A 471 12.36 -28.48 -19.78
C ALA A 471 11.37 -29.52 -20.34
N SER A 472 11.79 -30.36 -21.28
CA SER A 472 10.95 -31.42 -21.86
C SER A 472 11.54 -32.78 -21.59
N THR A 473 10.65 -33.78 -21.43
CA THR A 473 10.92 -35.19 -21.49
C THR A 473 10.24 -35.76 -22.73
N GLU A 474 10.28 -37.06 -22.94
CA GLU A 474 9.58 -37.72 -24.07
C GLU A 474 8.05 -37.56 -24.00
N THR A 475 7.49 -37.34 -22.82
CA THR A 475 6.03 -37.35 -22.60
C THR A 475 5.49 -36.03 -22.05
N ASN A 476 6.33 -35.20 -21.45
CA ASN A 476 5.89 -33.99 -20.72
C ASN A 476 6.80 -32.81 -21.00
N VAL A 477 6.22 -31.60 -20.91
CA VAL A 477 6.92 -30.34 -20.76
C VAL A 477 6.74 -29.80 -19.35
N THR A 478 7.83 -29.43 -18.70
CA THR A 478 7.84 -28.82 -17.39
C THR A 478 8.19 -27.34 -17.54
N LEU A 479 7.30 -26.47 -17.09
CA LEU A 479 7.46 -25.02 -17.10
C LEU A 479 7.71 -24.55 -15.67
N ARG A 480 8.71 -23.68 -15.49
CA ARG A 480 9.13 -23.16 -14.18
C ARG A 480 9.33 -21.67 -14.24
N TRP A 481 8.86 -20.97 -13.22
CA TRP A 481 9.11 -19.54 -13.06
C TRP A 481 9.13 -19.17 -11.57
N PRO A 482 9.83 -18.09 -11.17
CA PRO A 482 9.83 -17.62 -9.78
C PRO A 482 8.41 -17.39 -9.27
N ALA A 483 8.15 -17.75 -8.01
CA ALA A 483 6.88 -17.46 -7.36
C ALA A 483 6.76 -15.96 -6.98
N TYR A 484 7.87 -15.27 -6.98
CA TYR A 484 7.97 -13.85 -6.66
C TYR A 484 8.66 -13.08 -7.81
N PRO A 485 8.17 -11.87 -8.16
CA PRO A 485 6.96 -11.24 -7.63
C PRO A 485 5.69 -12.00 -8.05
N ASP A 486 4.72 -12.03 -7.14
CA ASP A 486 3.45 -12.75 -7.37
C ASP A 486 2.59 -12.11 -8.48
N GLY A 487 1.58 -12.84 -8.91
CA GLY A 487 0.60 -12.38 -9.88
C GLY A 487 0.91 -12.70 -11.34
N PHE A 488 1.85 -13.61 -11.64
CA PHE A 488 2.07 -14.09 -13.01
C PHE A 488 1.35 -15.42 -13.27
N GLY A 489 0.54 -15.44 -14.33
CA GLY A 489 -0.15 -16.62 -14.84
C GLY A 489 0.47 -17.15 -16.13
N LEU A 490 0.51 -18.48 -16.28
CA LEU A 490 0.97 -19.13 -17.49
C LEU A 490 -0.12 -19.10 -18.55
N GLN A 491 0.24 -18.70 -19.75
CA GLN A 491 -0.62 -18.75 -20.95
C GLN A 491 0.05 -19.56 -22.05
N ALA A 492 -0.77 -20.22 -22.87
CA ALA A 492 -0.33 -21.00 -24.01
C ALA A 492 -1.07 -20.58 -25.30
N THR A 493 -0.41 -20.81 -26.43
CA THR A 493 -1.01 -20.75 -27.77
C THR A 493 -0.37 -21.80 -28.65
N THR A 494 -1.09 -22.24 -29.68
CA THR A 494 -0.56 -23.11 -30.73
C THR A 494 -0.21 -22.35 -32.00
N ASN A 495 -0.53 -21.06 -32.07
CA ASN A 495 -0.33 -20.23 -33.25
C ASN A 495 0.14 -18.82 -32.88
N LEU A 496 1.25 -18.37 -33.43
CA LEU A 496 1.81 -17.03 -33.26
C LEU A 496 1.40 -16.05 -34.37
N ALA A 497 0.63 -16.50 -35.39
CA ALA A 497 0.16 -15.58 -36.43
C ALA A 497 -0.84 -14.57 -35.85
N ALA A 498 -0.75 -13.32 -36.28
CA ALA A 498 -1.64 -12.28 -35.80
C ALA A 498 -3.06 -12.39 -36.42
N PRO A 499 -4.13 -12.13 -35.62
CA PRO A 499 -4.13 -11.81 -34.22
C PRO A 499 -3.89 -13.05 -33.34
N THR A 500 -2.83 -13.03 -32.51
CA THR A 500 -2.47 -14.17 -31.66
C THR A 500 -3.43 -14.28 -30.47
N SER A 501 -4.08 -15.45 -30.34
CA SER A 501 -4.94 -15.76 -29.19
C SER A 501 -4.16 -16.55 -28.15
N TRP A 502 -4.04 -16.03 -26.94
CA TRP A 502 -3.42 -16.67 -25.80
C TRP A 502 -4.49 -17.13 -24.79
N ALA A 503 -4.49 -18.39 -24.45
CA ALA A 503 -5.39 -18.95 -23.45
C ALA A 503 -4.66 -19.20 -22.11
N PRO A 504 -5.30 -18.96 -20.96
CA PRO A 504 -4.75 -19.37 -19.66
C PRO A 504 -4.52 -20.88 -19.62
N VAL A 505 -3.38 -21.30 -19.07
CA VAL A 505 -3.14 -22.69 -18.69
C VAL A 505 -3.89 -22.95 -17.38
N THR A 506 -4.85 -23.89 -17.39
CA THR A 506 -5.75 -24.14 -16.25
C THR A 506 -5.12 -24.99 -15.15
N ASN A 507 -3.98 -25.64 -15.44
CA ASN A 507 -3.23 -26.41 -14.46
C ASN A 507 -2.68 -25.45 -13.37
N ALA A 508 -3.11 -25.64 -12.12
CA ALA A 508 -2.58 -24.87 -11.01
C ALA A 508 -1.08 -25.15 -10.84
N PRO A 509 -0.23 -24.12 -10.70
CA PRO A 509 1.17 -24.34 -10.43
C PRO A 509 1.38 -24.97 -9.04
N VAL A 510 2.32 -25.88 -8.94
CA VAL A 510 2.83 -26.41 -7.68
C VAL A 510 3.97 -25.51 -7.21
N LEU A 511 3.84 -24.94 -6.01
CA LEU A 511 4.90 -24.14 -5.41
C LEU A 511 5.93 -25.06 -4.73
N SER A 512 7.18 -24.95 -5.15
CA SER A 512 8.30 -25.68 -4.56
C SER A 512 9.53 -24.80 -4.49
N ALA A 513 10.07 -24.62 -3.29
CA ALA A 513 11.27 -23.81 -3.02
C ALA A 513 11.27 -22.42 -3.71
N GLY A 514 10.15 -21.70 -3.61
CA GLY A 514 10.02 -20.37 -4.22
C GLY A 514 9.84 -20.36 -5.75
N THR A 515 9.55 -21.52 -6.36
CA THR A 515 9.35 -21.68 -7.79
C THR A 515 7.97 -22.27 -8.07
N ASN A 516 7.24 -21.65 -8.98
CA ASN A 516 6.03 -22.20 -9.57
C ASN A 516 6.40 -23.26 -10.63
N ILE A 517 5.78 -24.42 -10.58
CA ILE A 517 6.05 -25.55 -11.49
C ILE A 517 4.71 -26.00 -12.08
N VAL A 518 4.63 -26.06 -13.41
CA VAL A 518 3.52 -26.66 -14.14
C VAL A 518 4.07 -27.76 -15.05
N VAL A 519 3.48 -28.92 -14.98
CA VAL A 519 3.80 -30.06 -15.88
C VAL A 519 2.62 -30.28 -16.82
N LEU A 520 2.88 -30.23 -18.11
CA LEU A 520 1.88 -30.44 -19.18
C LEU A 520 2.31 -31.65 -20.03
N PRO A 521 1.36 -32.44 -20.56
CA PRO A 521 1.68 -33.47 -21.53
C PRO A 521 2.18 -32.86 -22.84
N LEU A 522 3.17 -33.48 -23.47
CA LEU A 522 3.59 -33.12 -24.82
C LEU A 522 2.46 -33.45 -25.82
N THR A 523 2.18 -32.49 -26.70
CA THR A 523 1.19 -32.63 -27.77
C THR A 523 1.90 -32.73 -29.14
N ASN A 524 1.24 -33.32 -30.13
CA ASN A 524 1.78 -33.50 -31.48
C ASN A 524 1.76 -32.22 -32.36
N GLY A 525 1.92 -31.04 -31.75
CA GLY A 525 1.94 -29.79 -32.49
C GLY A 525 2.73 -28.70 -31.75
N PRO A 526 3.03 -27.59 -32.41
CA PRO A 526 3.76 -26.48 -31.78
C PRO A 526 2.94 -25.91 -30.62
N GLN A 527 3.61 -25.71 -29.50
CA GLN A 527 3.06 -25.01 -28.33
C GLN A 527 4.01 -23.90 -27.95
N PHE A 528 3.45 -22.73 -27.70
CA PHE A 528 4.18 -21.55 -27.25
C PHE A 528 3.62 -21.14 -25.88
N PHE A 529 4.50 -20.71 -25.00
CA PHE A 529 4.15 -20.35 -23.62
C PHE A 529 4.66 -18.96 -23.29
N ARG A 530 3.91 -18.26 -22.45
CA ARG A 530 4.35 -16.98 -21.88
C ARG A 530 3.83 -16.83 -20.45
N LEU A 531 4.53 -16.03 -19.67
CA LEU A 531 4.00 -15.50 -18.42
C LEU A 531 3.30 -14.19 -18.70
N ARG A 532 2.15 -14.01 -18.08
CA ARG A 532 1.43 -12.74 -18.09
C ARG A 532 0.94 -12.46 -16.68
N ARG A 533 1.17 -11.24 -16.19
CA ARG A 533 0.40 -10.80 -15.03
C ARG A 533 -1.07 -10.85 -15.40
N PRO A 534 -1.93 -11.47 -14.59
CA PRO A 534 -3.36 -11.46 -14.86
C PRO A 534 -3.80 -10.02 -15.05
N VAL A 535 -4.58 -9.82 -16.07
CA VAL A 535 -5.41 -8.66 -16.24
C VAL A 535 -6.58 -8.93 -15.31
N PHE A 536 -6.53 -8.37 -14.08
CA PHE A 536 -7.67 -8.44 -13.19
C PHE A 536 -8.84 -7.62 -13.77
#